data_423c9eaba7f3ccad4237f9c05f9c510e
#
_entry.id   423c9eaba7f3ccad4237f9c05f9c510e
#
_cell.length_a   1.000
_cell.length_b   1.000
_cell.length_c   1.000
_cell.angle_alpha   90.00
_cell.angle_beta   90.00
_cell.angle_gamma   90.00
#
_symmetry.space_group_name_H-M   'P 1'
#
loop_
_entity.id
_entity.type
_entity.pdbx_description
1 polymer ?
#
loop_
_entity_poly.entity_id
_entity_poly.type
_entity_poly.pdbx_seq_one_letter_code
_entity_poly.pdbx_strand_id
1 'polypeptide(L)'
;MLETRHLQVFMAIWELHSFSKAAEKINLTQPTISGHLKSLETILGTELFNRSARQVSPTKAGELFYPYAKRMLNLMAQAEREMDLFVGREKGTLDIGGSNIPGEYILPLAIGQFKKDRPVIKITLKIGDTEDIINAVAEGRLELGMVGAVIERPEIVFEACLVDKLVLAAPPGSPLAGKKQVTLAELGSYPFIMREKGSGTRKTIEKALEQVPDSPGNGNLAVIAEMGSTEAIRQAVKAGVGCSIISRRAVEKDVELGLMSAASLPELDLKRQFYLILPKQRRLSPLAVEFRRFMQQNCPQER
;
A
#
# COMPACT_ATOMS: atom_id res chain seq x y z
N MET A 1 -12.06 19.91 29.01
CA MET A 1 -11.16 20.15 27.86
C MET A 1 -10.76 18.79 27.30
N LEU A 2 -10.64 18.66 25.97
CA LEU A 2 -10.14 17.44 25.33
C LEU A 2 -8.66 17.25 25.63
N GLU A 3 -8.28 16.04 26.04
CA GLU A 3 -6.91 15.66 26.31
C GLU A 3 -6.45 14.55 25.36
N THR A 4 -5.15 14.46 25.11
CA THR A 4 -4.55 13.42 24.26
C THR A 4 -4.95 12.01 24.70
N ARG A 5 -5.02 11.81 26.02
CA ARG A 5 -5.38 10.50 26.60
C ARG A 5 -6.81 10.07 26.23
N HIS A 6 -7.75 11.01 26.18
CA HIS A 6 -9.11 10.76 25.72
C HIS A 6 -9.15 10.23 24.29
N LEU A 7 -8.35 10.86 23.40
CA LEU A 7 -8.24 10.45 21.99
C LEU A 7 -7.60 9.07 21.85
N GLN A 8 -6.54 8.80 22.60
CA GLN A 8 -5.86 7.50 22.60
C GLN A 8 -6.78 6.37 23.05
N VAL A 9 -7.54 6.60 24.13
CA VAL A 9 -8.52 5.63 24.64
C VAL A 9 -9.63 5.38 23.62
N PHE A 10 -10.20 6.43 23.05
CA PHE A 10 -11.23 6.32 22.02
C PHE A 10 -10.74 5.50 20.82
N MET A 11 -9.54 5.81 20.30
CA MET A 11 -8.97 5.09 19.17
C MET A 11 -8.66 3.62 19.47
N ALA A 12 -8.16 3.31 20.66
CA ALA A 12 -7.88 1.92 21.06
C ALA A 12 -9.17 1.08 21.14
N ILE A 13 -10.26 1.67 21.69
CA ILE A 13 -11.57 0.99 21.76
C ILE A 13 -12.15 0.82 20.34
N TRP A 14 -12.03 1.83 19.50
CA TRP A 14 -12.47 1.79 18.10
C TRP A 14 -11.83 0.65 17.31
N GLU A 15 -10.50 0.51 17.40
CA GLU A 15 -9.73 -0.48 16.65
C GLU A 15 -9.95 -1.91 17.15
N LEU A 16 -10.13 -2.09 18.45
CA LEU A 16 -10.18 -3.43 19.07
C LEU A 16 -11.60 -3.90 19.43
N HIS A 17 -12.58 -3.03 19.34
CA HIS A 17 -13.97 -3.33 19.71
C HIS A 17 -14.13 -3.99 21.10
N SER A 18 -13.19 -3.67 22.02
CA SER A 18 -13.11 -4.28 23.35
C SER A 18 -12.40 -3.36 24.34
N PHE A 19 -13.04 -3.08 25.46
CA PHE A 19 -12.46 -2.29 26.55
C PHE A 19 -11.24 -2.99 27.19
N SER A 20 -11.30 -4.31 27.39
CA SER A 20 -10.20 -5.06 28.01
C SER A 20 -8.97 -5.09 27.10
N LYS A 21 -9.14 -5.42 25.80
CA LYS A 21 -8.03 -5.41 24.82
C LYS A 21 -7.46 -4.01 24.62
N ALA A 22 -8.33 -2.98 24.61
CA ALA A 22 -7.89 -1.59 24.53
C ALA A 22 -7.05 -1.18 25.74
N ALA A 23 -7.43 -1.64 26.94
CA ALA A 23 -6.69 -1.39 28.17
C ALA A 23 -5.28 -2.00 28.10
N GLU A 24 -5.17 -3.25 27.70
CA GLU A 24 -3.89 -3.93 27.50
C GLU A 24 -3.01 -3.21 26.47
N LYS A 25 -3.58 -2.82 25.31
CA LYS A 25 -2.85 -2.14 24.22
C LYS A 25 -2.17 -0.85 24.65
N ILE A 26 -2.81 -0.05 25.53
CA ILE A 26 -2.29 1.25 25.96
C ILE A 26 -1.79 1.26 27.40
N ASN A 27 -1.54 0.07 27.99
CA ASN A 27 -1.01 -0.14 29.34
C ASN A 27 -1.83 0.57 30.43
N LEU A 28 -3.15 0.40 30.40
CA LEU A 28 -4.08 0.90 31.39
C LEU A 28 -4.96 -0.21 31.95
N THR A 29 -5.69 0.07 33.03
CA THR A 29 -6.74 -0.82 33.54
C THR A 29 -8.06 -0.55 32.84
N GLN A 30 -8.94 -1.54 32.75
CA GLN A 30 -10.27 -1.37 32.16
C GLN A 30 -11.12 -0.27 32.87
N PRO A 31 -11.13 -0.14 34.22
CA PRO A 31 -11.80 0.98 34.88
C PRO A 31 -11.26 2.34 34.45
N THR A 32 -9.93 2.46 34.27
CA THR A 32 -9.28 3.70 33.83
C THR A 32 -9.72 4.08 32.40
N ILE A 33 -9.76 3.12 31.48
CA ILE A 33 -10.26 3.34 30.11
C ILE A 33 -11.72 3.77 30.12
N SER A 34 -12.57 3.10 30.93
CA SER A 34 -13.98 3.46 31.05
C SER A 34 -14.15 4.86 31.61
N GLY A 35 -13.31 5.29 32.57
CA GLY A 35 -13.29 6.63 33.13
C GLY A 35 -12.91 7.68 32.09
N HIS A 36 -11.84 7.46 31.33
CA HIS A 36 -11.42 8.39 30.26
C HIS A 36 -12.46 8.50 29.16
N LEU A 37 -13.06 7.37 28.73
CA LEU A 37 -14.14 7.42 27.74
C LEU A 37 -15.35 8.21 28.26
N LYS A 38 -15.79 7.94 29.48
CA LYS A 38 -16.91 8.66 30.10
C LYS A 38 -16.64 10.17 30.19
N SER A 39 -15.40 10.55 30.54
CA SER A 39 -14.98 11.95 30.56
C SER A 39 -15.07 12.58 29.17
N LEU A 40 -14.61 11.88 28.14
CA LEU A 40 -14.70 12.31 26.75
C LEU A 40 -16.15 12.47 26.31
N GLU A 41 -17.01 11.49 26.57
CA GLU A 41 -18.44 11.52 26.25
C GLU A 41 -19.16 12.67 26.97
N THR A 42 -18.78 12.95 28.23
CA THR A 42 -19.29 14.11 28.98
C THR A 42 -18.87 15.43 28.33
N ILE A 43 -17.62 15.55 27.89
CA ILE A 43 -17.13 16.76 27.20
C ILE A 43 -17.85 16.99 25.88
N LEU A 44 -18.15 15.93 25.14
CA LEU A 44 -18.82 15.97 23.85
C LEU A 44 -20.34 15.99 23.95
N GLY A 45 -20.89 15.72 25.13
CA GLY A 45 -22.35 15.73 25.41
C GLY A 45 -23.11 14.55 24.78
N THR A 46 -22.40 13.50 24.36
CA THR A 46 -22.99 12.33 23.69
C THR A 46 -22.17 11.06 23.89
N GLU A 47 -22.82 9.90 23.84
CA GLU A 47 -22.13 8.60 23.87
C GLU A 47 -21.49 8.28 22.50
N LEU A 48 -20.26 7.78 22.55
CA LEU A 48 -19.48 7.42 21.35
C LEU A 48 -19.51 5.92 21.05
N PHE A 49 -19.84 5.09 22.05
CA PHE A 49 -19.98 3.63 21.90
C PHE A 49 -21.25 3.11 22.54
N ASN A 50 -21.86 2.12 21.89
CA ASN A 50 -22.95 1.34 22.46
C ASN A 50 -22.39 0.33 23.48
N ARG A 51 -22.89 0.36 24.71
CA ARG A 51 -22.44 -0.52 25.82
C ARG A 51 -23.36 -1.72 26.06
N SER A 52 -24.49 -1.80 25.34
CA SER A 52 -25.56 -2.76 25.61
C SER A 52 -25.45 -4.10 24.87
N ALA A 53 -24.46 -4.26 24.01
CA ALA A 53 -24.27 -5.47 23.19
C ALA A 53 -23.11 -6.33 23.71
N ARG A 54 -23.12 -7.62 23.36
CA ARG A 54 -21.99 -8.53 23.57
C ARG A 54 -20.70 -8.07 22.88
N GLN A 55 -20.79 -7.10 21.99
CA GLN A 55 -19.69 -6.43 21.31
C GLN A 55 -19.81 -4.92 21.42
N VAL A 56 -18.68 -4.24 21.65
CA VAL A 56 -18.58 -2.79 21.65
C VAL A 56 -18.69 -2.31 20.19
N SER A 57 -19.68 -1.50 19.90
CA SER A 57 -19.88 -0.89 18.57
C SER A 57 -19.95 0.64 18.67
N PRO A 58 -19.44 1.37 17.68
CA PRO A 58 -19.56 2.83 17.67
C PRO A 58 -21.02 3.28 17.51
N THR A 59 -21.32 4.45 18.03
CA THR A 59 -22.55 5.19 17.73
C THR A 59 -22.32 6.06 16.48
N LYS A 60 -23.37 6.67 15.93
CA LYS A 60 -23.24 7.69 14.87
C LYS A 60 -22.34 8.86 15.29
N ALA A 61 -22.38 9.26 16.55
CA ALA A 61 -21.49 10.27 17.09
C ALA A 61 -20.03 9.79 17.14
N GLY A 62 -19.80 8.52 17.48
CA GLY A 62 -18.49 7.89 17.41
C GLY A 62 -17.93 7.86 16.00
N GLU A 63 -18.75 7.49 15.01
CA GLU A 63 -18.36 7.52 13.58
C GLU A 63 -17.99 8.93 13.11
N LEU A 64 -18.79 9.92 13.51
CA LEU A 64 -18.49 11.32 13.22
C LEU A 64 -17.19 11.80 13.88
N PHE A 65 -16.96 11.41 15.14
CA PHE A 65 -15.79 11.85 15.91
C PHE A 65 -14.48 11.17 15.48
N TYR A 66 -14.55 9.94 14.98
CA TYR A 66 -13.39 9.14 14.62
C TYR A 66 -12.37 9.86 13.69
N PRO A 67 -12.76 10.44 12.55
CA PRO A 67 -11.81 11.12 11.68
C PRO A 67 -11.13 12.31 12.35
N TYR A 68 -11.82 13.02 13.23
CA TYR A 68 -11.24 14.14 13.98
C TYR A 68 -10.23 13.65 15.02
N ALA A 69 -10.58 12.65 15.82
CA ALA A 69 -9.69 12.07 16.83
C ALA A 69 -8.39 11.57 16.18
N LYS A 70 -8.52 10.88 15.05
CA LYS A 70 -7.41 10.36 14.26
C LYS A 70 -6.50 11.48 13.72
N ARG A 71 -7.10 12.54 13.16
CA ARG A 71 -6.36 13.70 12.65
C ARG A 71 -5.62 14.45 13.74
N MET A 72 -6.24 14.63 14.91
CA MET A 72 -5.60 15.28 16.06
C MET A 72 -4.37 14.51 16.55
N LEU A 73 -4.48 13.20 16.75
CA LEU A 73 -3.35 12.36 17.16
C LEU A 73 -2.20 12.37 16.12
N ASN A 74 -2.55 12.33 14.84
CA ASN A 74 -1.57 12.39 13.77
C ASN A 74 -0.84 13.75 13.73
N LEU A 75 -1.57 14.85 13.94
CA LEU A 75 -0.98 16.19 13.98
C LEU A 75 -0.04 16.36 15.17
N MET A 76 -0.39 15.82 16.33
CA MET A 76 0.50 15.82 17.51
C MET A 76 1.79 15.06 17.24
N ALA A 77 1.69 13.84 16.71
CA ALA A 77 2.84 13.04 16.34
C ALA A 77 3.72 13.73 15.26
N GLN A 78 3.11 14.49 14.36
CA GLN A 78 3.84 15.30 13.38
C GLN A 78 4.61 16.45 14.06
N ALA A 79 3.97 17.17 14.97
CA ALA A 79 4.62 18.27 15.69
C ALA A 79 5.81 17.78 16.52
N GLU A 80 5.68 16.64 17.20
CA GLU A 80 6.79 16.00 17.93
C GLU A 80 7.96 15.67 17.00
N ARG A 81 7.69 15.07 15.84
CA ARG A 81 8.73 14.76 14.84
C ARG A 81 9.44 16.01 14.31
N GLU A 82 8.69 17.06 13.98
CA GLU A 82 9.26 18.32 13.49
C GLU A 82 10.15 18.98 14.56
N MET A 83 9.75 18.92 15.82
CA MET A 83 10.55 19.44 16.93
C MET A 83 11.81 18.61 17.18
N ASP A 84 11.75 17.30 17.12
CA ASP A 84 12.92 16.43 17.24
C ASP A 84 13.96 16.70 16.16
N LEU A 85 13.52 16.96 14.93
CA LEU A 85 14.40 17.38 13.83
C LEU A 85 14.98 18.77 14.06
N PHE A 86 14.17 19.73 14.54
CA PHE A 86 14.61 21.11 14.79
C PHE A 86 15.68 21.18 15.87
N VAL A 87 15.59 20.38 16.92
CA VAL A 87 16.59 20.36 18.03
C VAL A 87 17.80 19.47 17.72
N GLY A 88 17.96 19.03 16.46
CA GLY A 88 19.13 18.22 16.04
C GLY A 88 19.20 16.84 16.69
N ARG A 89 18.11 16.34 17.25
CA ARG A 89 17.99 14.94 17.65
C ARG A 89 17.89 14.10 16.37
N GLU A 90 19.02 13.58 15.91
CA GLU A 90 19.20 12.78 14.69
C GLU A 90 18.34 11.49 14.63
N LYS A 91 17.41 11.31 15.54
CA LYS A 91 16.49 10.17 15.61
C LYS A 91 15.17 10.46 14.87
N GLY A 92 15.27 10.89 13.62
CA GLY A 92 14.07 11.04 12.77
C GLY A 92 13.47 9.68 12.44
N THR A 93 12.14 9.59 12.52
CA THR A 93 11.37 8.48 11.93
C THR A 93 10.74 8.95 10.64
N LEU A 94 10.77 8.09 9.62
CA LEU A 94 10.12 8.31 8.34
C LEU A 94 9.13 7.16 8.09
N ASP A 95 7.84 7.47 8.10
CA ASP A 95 6.79 6.50 7.84
C ASP A 95 6.32 6.63 6.39
N ILE A 96 6.62 5.63 5.58
CA ILE A 96 6.32 5.61 4.15
C ILE A 96 5.45 4.40 3.78
N GLY A 97 4.75 4.51 2.66
CA GLY A 97 3.94 3.42 2.15
C GLY A 97 4.28 3.03 0.73
N GLY A 98 4.03 1.78 0.39
CA GLY A 98 4.12 1.28 -0.97
C GLY A 98 2.97 0.36 -1.32
N SER A 99 2.37 0.53 -2.51
CA SER A 99 1.53 -0.54 -3.03
C SER A 99 2.42 -1.74 -3.40
N ASN A 100 1.82 -2.91 -3.60
CA ASN A 100 2.54 -4.19 -3.70
C ASN A 100 3.92 -4.12 -4.40
N ILE A 101 3.97 -3.78 -5.69
CA ILE A 101 5.26 -3.74 -6.41
C ILE A 101 6.19 -2.64 -5.91
N PRO A 102 5.77 -1.38 -5.76
CA PRO A 102 6.59 -0.36 -5.12
C PRO A 102 7.11 -0.76 -3.74
N GLY A 103 6.24 -1.33 -2.89
CA GLY A 103 6.56 -1.68 -1.51
C GLY A 103 7.49 -2.88 -1.38
N GLU A 104 7.37 -3.87 -2.25
CA GLU A 104 8.15 -5.11 -2.17
C GLU A 104 9.47 -5.04 -2.96
N TYR A 105 9.52 -4.32 -4.10
CA TYR A 105 10.63 -4.41 -5.05
C TYR A 105 11.37 -3.09 -5.29
N ILE A 106 10.78 -1.93 -4.95
CA ILE A 106 11.38 -0.62 -5.24
C ILE A 106 11.81 0.09 -3.97
N LEU A 107 10.88 0.33 -3.06
CA LEU A 107 11.14 1.09 -1.83
C LEU A 107 12.19 0.44 -0.93
N PRO A 108 12.26 -0.90 -0.74
CA PRO A 108 13.32 -1.50 0.08
C PRO A 108 14.72 -1.19 -0.44
N LEU A 109 14.93 -1.20 -1.76
CA LEU A 109 16.22 -0.87 -2.39
C LEU A 109 16.54 0.62 -2.20
N ALA A 110 15.56 1.48 -2.41
CA ALA A 110 15.69 2.92 -2.19
C ALA A 110 16.01 3.25 -0.71
N ILE A 111 15.33 2.61 0.23
CA ILE A 111 15.58 2.73 1.67
C ILE A 111 17.02 2.31 1.99
N GLY A 112 17.46 1.18 1.45
CA GLY A 112 18.83 0.70 1.66
C GLY A 112 19.88 1.69 1.20
N GLN A 113 19.68 2.32 0.04
CA GLN A 113 20.58 3.36 -0.48
C GLN A 113 20.49 4.65 0.35
N PHE A 114 19.27 5.12 0.66
CA PHE A 114 19.04 6.35 1.42
C PHE A 114 19.64 6.28 2.83
N LYS A 115 19.61 5.10 3.46
CA LYS A 115 20.18 4.88 4.81
C LYS A 115 21.71 4.84 4.85
N LYS A 116 22.42 4.64 3.73
CA LYS A 116 23.89 4.60 3.74
C LYS A 116 24.50 5.85 4.35
N ASP A 117 23.94 7.01 4.00
CA ASP A 117 24.41 8.31 4.52
C ASP A 117 23.67 8.78 5.79
N ARG A 118 22.71 7.97 6.27
CA ARG A 118 21.81 8.30 7.39
C ARG A 118 21.55 7.09 8.28
N PRO A 119 22.59 6.52 8.93
CA PRO A 119 22.49 5.23 9.64
C PRO A 119 21.53 5.25 10.83
N VAL A 120 21.34 6.40 11.47
CA VAL A 120 20.56 6.55 12.72
C VAL A 120 19.07 6.77 12.51
N ILE A 121 18.60 7.06 11.29
CA ILE A 121 17.18 7.25 11.03
C ILE A 121 16.42 5.92 11.08
N LYS A 122 15.20 5.95 11.60
CA LYS A 122 14.26 4.83 11.54
C LYS A 122 13.30 5.04 10.37
N ILE A 123 13.18 4.05 9.49
CA ILE A 123 12.19 4.07 8.42
C ILE A 123 11.23 2.92 8.64
N THR A 124 9.93 3.24 8.62
CA THR A 124 8.85 2.24 8.62
C THR A 124 8.24 2.20 7.22
N LEU A 125 8.24 1.03 6.60
CA LEU A 125 7.58 0.80 5.31
C LEU A 125 6.30 -0.01 5.54
N LYS A 126 5.16 0.60 5.20
CA LYS A 126 3.87 -0.09 5.16
C LYS A 126 3.58 -0.54 3.73
N ILE A 127 3.23 -1.82 3.56
CA ILE A 127 2.76 -2.37 2.28
C ILE A 127 1.25 -2.59 2.38
N GLY A 128 0.53 -2.28 1.31
CA GLY A 128 -0.92 -2.42 1.20
C GLY A 128 -1.36 -2.37 -0.25
N ASP A 129 -2.66 -2.28 -0.50
CA ASP A 129 -3.13 -1.95 -1.85
C ASP A 129 -3.00 -0.45 -2.15
N THR A 130 -3.29 -0.06 -3.39
CA THR A 130 -3.17 1.34 -3.81
C THR A 130 -4.07 2.26 -2.98
N GLU A 131 -5.30 1.85 -2.72
CA GLU A 131 -6.29 2.65 -1.99
C GLU A 131 -5.91 2.79 -0.51
N ASP A 132 -5.46 1.72 0.12
CA ASP A 132 -4.96 1.72 1.50
C ASP A 132 -3.81 2.71 1.71
N ILE A 133 -2.84 2.71 0.77
CA ILE A 133 -1.69 3.60 0.85
C ILE A 133 -2.10 5.05 0.63
N ILE A 134 -2.96 5.33 -0.37
CA ILE A 134 -3.49 6.68 -0.62
C ILE A 134 -4.24 7.20 0.62
N ASN A 135 -5.14 6.39 1.20
CA ASN A 135 -5.88 6.76 2.40
C ASN A 135 -4.93 7.01 3.59
N ALA A 136 -3.91 6.17 3.76
CA ALA A 136 -2.95 6.34 4.84
C ALA A 136 -2.14 7.64 4.73
N VAL A 137 -1.78 8.09 3.51
CA VAL A 137 -1.12 9.37 3.28
C VAL A 137 -2.10 10.54 3.48
N ALA A 138 -3.32 10.44 2.96
CA ALA A 138 -4.35 11.48 3.14
C ALA A 138 -4.67 11.72 4.63
N GLU A 139 -4.78 10.65 5.42
CA GLU A 139 -5.06 10.69 6.86
C GLU A 139 -3.84 11.07 7.73
N GLY A 140 -2.64 11.17 7.15
CA GLY A 140 -1.42 11.50 7.87
C GLY A 140 -0.81 10.34 8.67
N ARG A 141 -1.23 9.12 8.45
CA ARG A 141 -0.59 7.92 9.02
C ARG A 141 0.74 7.59 8.34
N LEU A 142 0.91 8.04 7.10
CA LEU A 142 2.14 7.98 6.32
C LEU A 142 2.49 9.38 5.86
N GLU A 143 3.78 9.66 5.72
CA GLU A 143 4.24 10.96 5.24
C GLU A 143 4.18 11.07 3.72
N LEU A 144 4.54 9.99 3.04
CA LEU A 144 4.46 9.84 1.59
C LEU A 144 4.30 8.37 1.22
N GLY A 145 4.01 8.11 -0.04
CA GLY A 145 3.89 6.74 -0.54
C GLY A 145 4.27 6.61 -2.00
N MET A 146 4.32 5.36 -2.48
CA MET A 146 4.50 5.04 -3.89
C MET A 146 3.45 4.03 -4.35
N VAL A 147 2.70 4.35 -5.40
CA VAL A 147 1.57 3.55 -5.88
C VAL A 147 1.62 3.31 -7.38
N GLY A 148 0.94 2.24 -7.83
CA GLY A 148 0.91 1.82 -9.23
C GLY A 148 -0.32 2.27 -10.01
N ALA A 149 -1.20 3.08 -9.42
CA ALA A 149 -2.36 3.64 -10.11
C ALA A 149 -2.76 4.98 -9.46
N VAL A 150 -3.37 5.85 -10.24
CA VAL A 150 -3.99 7.09 -9.76
C VAL A 150 -5.42 6.76 -9.34
N ILE A 151 -5.75 7.10 -8.10
CA ILE A 151 -7.12 7.19 -7.58
C ILE A 151 -7.27 8.61 -7.10
N GLU A 152 -8.01 9.42 -7.83
CA GLU A 152 -8.15 10.84 -7.53
C GLU A 152 -8.65 11.08 -6.12
N ARG A 153 -7.91 11.89 -5.38
CA ARG A 153 -8.25 12.39 -4.05
C ARG A 153 -7.83 13.85 -3.96
N PRO A 154 -8.71 14.77 -3.56
CA PRO A 154 -8.41 16.21 -3.47
C PRO A 154 -7.20 16.53 -2.58
N GLU A 155 -6.92 15.68 -1.58
CA GLU A 155 -5.88 15.86 -0.58
C GLU A 155 -4.51 15.34 -1.03
N ILE A 156 -4.42 14.63 -2.19
CA ILE A 156 -3.21 13.94 -2.64
C ILE A 156 -2.68 14.52 -3.94
N VAL A 157 -1.36 14.67 -3.99
CA VAL A 157 -0.60 14.98 -5.21
C VAL A 157 0.05 13.69 -5.70
N PHE A 158 -0.06 13.42 -7.00
CA PHE A 158 0.60 12.30 -7.68
C PHE A 158 1.74 12.84 -8.52
N GLU A 159 2.96 12.39 -8.24
CA GLU A 159 4.15 12.72 -9.02
C GLU A 159 4.63 11.48 -9.76
N ALA A 160 4.64 11.52 -11.08
CA ALA A 160 5.19 10.44 -11.90
C ALA A 160 6.65 10.18 -11.50
N CYS A 161 7.00 8.94 -11.20
CA CYS A 161 8.32 8.58 -10.69
C CYS A 161 9.02 7.60 -11.63
N LEU A 162 8.38 6.49 -11.98
CA LEU A 162 9.07 5.41 -12.67
C LEU A 162 8.07 4.59 -13.51
N VAL A 163 8.51 4.15 -14.69
CA VAL A 163 7.75 3.22 -15.55
C VAL A 163 8.00 1.77 -15.12
N ASP A 164 6.95 0.97 -15.09
CA ASP A 164 6.98 -0.47 -14.88
C ASP A 164 6.41 -1.18 -16.11
N LYS A 165 7.01 -2.33 -16.44
CA LYS A 165 6.57 -3.17 -17.53
C LYS A 165 6.07 -4.49 -16.99
N LEU A 166 4.85 -4.88 -17.35
CA LEU A 166 4.35 -6.21 -17.07
C LEU A 166 4.82 -7.18 -18.15
N VAL A 167 5.04 -8.41 -17.75
CA VAL A 167 5.46 -9.53 -18.62
C VAL A 167 4.62 -10.75 -18.29
N LEU A 168 4.46 -11.64 -19.26
CA LEU A 168 3.94 -12.97 -19.02
C LEU A 168 5.01 -13.79 -18.29
N ALA A 169 4.68 -14.27 -17.11
CA ALA A 169 5.45 -15.24 -16.35
C ALA A 169 4.86 -16.63 -16.54
N ALA A 170 5.66 -17.59 -16.89
CA ALA A 170 5.23 -18.96 -17.14
C ALA A 170 6.14 -19.96 -16.39
N PRO A 171 5.60 -21.14 -15.99
CA PRO A 171 6.37 -22.18 -15.33
C PRO A 171 7.55 -22.65 -16.19
N PRO A 172 8.68 -23.05 -15.59
CA PRO A 172 9.75 -23.70 -16.32
C PRO A 172 9.22 -25.02 -16.90
N GLY A 173 9.57 -25.31 -18.14
CA GLY A 173 9.11 -26.53 -18.84
C GLY A 173 7.70 -26.43 -19.43
N SER A 174 6.97 -25.32 -19.28
CA SER A 174 5.72 -25.09 -20.00
C SER A 174 6.00 -24.86 -21.49
N PRO A 175 5.04 -25.12 -22.40
CA PRO A 175 5.21 -24.81 -23.82
C PRO A 175 5.42 -23.32 -24.13
N LEU A 176 5.17 -22.44 -23.16
CA LEU A 176 5.48 -21.00 -23.22
C LEU A 176 6.91 -20.68 -22.76
N ALA A 177 7.60 -21.63 -22.11
CA ALA A 177 8.96 -21.43 -21.63
C ALA A 177 9.95 -21.22 -22.77
N GLY A 178 10.87 -20.27 -22.60
CA GLY A 178 11.89 -19.95 -23.59
C GLY A 178 11.42 -19.07 -24.76
N LYS A 179 10.11 -18.83 -24.90
CA LYS A 179 9.60 -17.87 -25.90
C LYS A 179 9.90 -16.43 -25.45
N LYS A 180 10.38 -15.61 -26.37
CA LYS A 180 10.57 -14.17 -26.14
C LYS A 180 9.26 -13.39 -26.25
N GLN A 181 8.34 -13.90 -27.07
CA GLN A 181 7.02 -13.31 -27.32
C GLN A 181 5.97 -14.42 -27.34
N VAL A 182 4.79 -14.12 -26.84
CA VAL A 182 3.61 -15.00 -26.83
C VAL A 182 2.43 -14.17 -27.31
N THR A 183 1.59 -14.73 -28.19
CA THR A 183 0.36 -14.09 -28.65
C THR A 183 -0.79 -14.34 -27.68
N LEU A 184 -1.84 -13.51 -27.73
CA LEU A 184 -3.06 -13.73 -26.94
C LEU A 184 -3.74 -15.06 -27.31
N ALA A 185 -3.71 -15.43 -28.58
CA ALA A 185 -4.28 -16.71 -29.05
C ALA A 185 -3.56 -17.92 -28.41
N GLU A 186 -2.23 -17.87 -28.33
CA GLU A 186 -1.44 -18.89 -27.63
C GLU A 186 -1.74 -18.91 -26.14
N LEU A 187 -1.85 -17.73 -25.51
CA LEU A 187 -2.09 -17.59 -24.07
C LEU A 187 -3.47 -18.15 -23.66
N GLY A 188 -4.49 -17.96 -24.49
CA GLY A 188 -5.87 -18.41 -24.21
C GLY A 188 -6.01 -19.93 -23.97
N SER A 189 -5.04 -20.72 -24.40
CA SER A 189 -5.02 -22.19 -24.22
C SER A 189 -4.36 -22.64 -22.90
N TYR A 190 -3.82 -21.70 -22.10
CA TYR A 190 -3.09 -22.05 -20.89
C TYR A 190 -3.81 -21.60 -19.63
N PRO A 191 -3.70 -22.40 -18.53
CA PRO A 191 -4.20 -22.00 -17.22
C PRO A 191 -3.61 -20.64 -16.82
N PHE A 192 -4.47 -19.69 -16.47
CA PHE A 192 -4.09 -18.33 -16.11
C PHE A 192 -4.44 -18.02 -14.66
N ILE A 193 -3.52 -17.37 -13.95
CA ILE A 193 -3.71 -16.90 -12.58
C ILE A 193 -3.85 -15.38 -12.62
N MET A 194 -4.98 -14.87 -12.12
CA MET A 194 -5.29 -13.44 -12.08
C MET A 194 -5.04 -12.86 -10.68
N ARG A 195 -4.78 -11.56 -10.63
CA ARG A 195 -4.81 -10.79 -9.38
C ARG A 195 -6.25 -10.53 -8.94
N GLU A 196 -6.41 -10.31 -7.65
CA GLU A 196 -7.70 -9.95 -7.02
C GLU A 196 -8.29 -8.66 -7.61
N LYS A 197 -9.61 -8.50 -7.46
CA LYS A 197 -10.31 -7.25 -7.82
C LYS A 197 -9.76 -6.10 -6.97
N GLY A 198 -9.53 -4.94 -7.61
CA GLY A 198 -8.90 -3.78 -6.96
C GLY A 198 -7.39 -3.67 -7.19
N SER A 199 -6.71 -4.74 -7.58
CA SER A 199 -5.29 -4.73 -7.92
C SER A 199 -4.98 -3.80 -9.10
N GLY A 200 -3.97 -2.94 -8.96
CA GLY A 200 -3.48 -2.10 -10.05
C GLY A 200 -2.92 -2.92 -11.23
N THR A 201 -2.33 -4.08 -10.98
CA THR A 201 -1.87 -5.01 -12.03
C THR A 201 -3.05 -5.53 -12.84
N ARG A 202 -4.12 -5.99 -12.17
CA ARG A 202 -5.35 -6.44 -12.84
C ARG A 202 -5.96 -5.35 -13.70
N LYS A 203 -6.11 -4.14 -13.15
CA LYS A 203 -6.64 -2.98 -13.91
C LYS A 203 -5.82 -2.69 -15.17
N THR A 204 -4.49 -2.82 -15.10
CA THR A 204 -3.62 -2.63 -16.26
C THR A 204 -3.86 -3.70 -17.31
N ILE A 205 -4.00 -4.97 -16.90
CA ILE A 205 -4.27 -6.09 -17.83
C ILE A 205 -5.65 -5.92 -18.48
N GLU A 206 -6.69 -5.69 -17.67
CA GLU A 206 -8.07 -5.53 -18.16
C GLU A 206 -8.15 -4.37 -19.17
N LYS A 207 -7.56 -3.21 -18.84
CA LYS A 207 -7.51 -2.06 -19.76
C LYS A 207 -6.75 -2.36 -21.05
N ALA A 208 -5.66 -3.12 -20.98
CA ALA A 208 -4.90 -3.48 -22.19
C ALA A 208 -5.68 -4.46 -23.07
N LEU A 209 -6.41 -5.41 -22.46
CA LEU A 209 -7.28 -6.35 -23.20
C LEU A 209 -8.47 -5.65 -23.89
N GLU A 210 -9.06 -4.63 -23.24
CA GLU A 210 -10.16 -3.83 -23.82
C GLU A 210 -9.73 -3.08 -25.09
N GLN A 211 -8.44 -2.81 -25.27
CA GLN A 211 -7.90 -2.06 -26.41
C GLN A 211 -7.58 -2.92 -27.63
N VAL A 212 -7.70 -4.24 -27.52
CA VAL A 212 -7.44 -5.15 -28.65
C VAL A 212 -8.73 -5.38 -29.44
N PRO A 213 -8.85 -4.83 -30.68
CA PRO A 213 -10.02 -5.08 -31.53
C PRO A 213 -10.10 -6.56 -31.90
N ASP A 214 -11.32 -7.09 -31.98
CA ASP A 214 -11.62 -8.44 -32.50
C ASP A 214 -10.84 -9.59 -31.86
N SER A 215 -10.45 -9.44 -30.60
CA SER A 215 -9.89 -10.56 -29.87
C SER A 215 -10.94 -11.67 -29.75
N PRO A 216 -10.73 -12.85 -30.33
CA PRO A 216 -11.71 -13.95 -30.23
C PRO A 216 -11.92 -14.25 -28.74
N GLY A 217 -13.08 -13.86 -28.22
CA GLY A 217 -13.45 -14.09 -26.83
C GLY A 217 -12.98 -13.04 -25.82
N ASN A 218 -12.94 -11.73 -26.18
CA ASN A 218 -12.63 -10.65 -25.20
C ASN A 218 -11.35 -10.91 -24.40
N GLY A 219 -10.27 -11.38 -25.06
CA GLY A 219 -9.05 -11.81 -24.38
C GLY A 219 -9.36 -12.90 -23.35
N ASN A 220 -10.06 -13.96 -23.72
CA ASN A 220 -10.52 -15.02 -22.81
C ASN A 220 -9.30 -15.75 -22.23
N LEU A 221 -8.73 -15.15 -21.19
CA LEU A 221 -7.75 -15.82 -20.36
C LEU A 221 -8.46 -16.95 -19.61
N ALA A 222 -7.93 -18.16 -19.70
CA ALA A 222 -8.45 -19.32 -18.96
C ALA A 222 -8.14 -19.16 -17.46
N VAL A 223 -8.80 -18.21 -16.80
CA VAL A 223 -8.56 -17.88 -15.38
C VAL A 223 -9.02 -19.04 -14.51
N ILE A 224 -8.06 -19.76 -13.92
CA ILE A 224 -8.31 -20.90 -13.03
C ILE A 224 -8.14 -20.55 -11.55
N ALA A 225 -7.48 -19.44 -11.24
CA ALA A 225 -7.23 -19.01 -9.87
C ALA A 225 -7.15 -17.48 -9.78
N GLU A 226 -7.54 -16.96 -8.62
CA GLU A 226 -7.38 -15.54 -8.26
C GLU A 226 -6.58 -15.44 -6.96
N MET A 227 -5.56 -14.57 -6.91
CA MET A 227 -4.67 -14.45 -5.75
C MET A 227 -4.45 -12.99 -5.34
N GLY A 228 -4.41 -12.76 -4.02
CA GLY A 228 -4.36 -11.45 -3.39
C GLY A 228 -2.96 -10.80 -3.33
N SER A 229 -1.90 -11.45 -3.81
CA SER A 229 -0.57 -10.85 -3.82
C SER A 229 0.29 -11.31 -4.99
N THR A 230 1.24 -10.45 -5.38
CA THR A 230 2.23 -10.78 -6.42
C THR A 230 3.09 -11.97 -6.01
N GLU A 231 3.45 -12.07 -4.74
CA GLU A 231 4.27 -13.18 -4.24
C GLU A 231 3.51 -14.50 -4.31
N ALA A 232 2.23 -14.55 -3.95
CA ALA A 232 1.42 -15.75 -4.09
C ALA A 232 1.36 -16.22 -5.54
N ILE A 233 1.18 -15.30 -6.51
CA ILE A 233 1.22 -15.62 -7.94
C ILE A 233 2.58 -16.15 -8.35
N ARG A 234 3.68 -15.52 -7.93
CA ARG A 234 5.04 -16.00 -8.23
C ARG A 234 5.24 -17.45 -7.78
N GLN A 235 4.83 -17.75 -6.54
CA GLN A 235 4.94 -19.11 -6.01
C GLN A 235 4.06 -20.10 -6.79
N ALA A 236 2.85 -19.71 -7.16
CA ALA A 236 1.94 -20.55 -7.95
C ALA A 236 2.48 -20.82 -9.36
N VAL A 237 3.07 -19.80 -10.02
CA VAL A 237 3.73 -19.98 -11.33
C VAL A 237 4.91 -20.93 -11.20
N LYS A 238 5.78 -20.78 -10.21
CA LYS A 238 6.91 -21.71 -9.95
C LYS A 238 6.43 -23.13 -9.68
N ALA A 239 5.30 -23.28 -8.99
CA ALA A 239 4.70 -24.59 -8.71
C ALA A 239 3.97 -25.23 -9.91
N GLY A 240 3.93 -24.55 -11.06
CA GLY A 240 3.31 -25.08 -12.28
C GLY A 240 1.79 -24.98 -12.32
N VAL A 241 1.16 -24.17 -11.44
CA VAL A 241 -0.31 -24.01 -11.41
C VAL A 241 -0.82 -23.36 -12.68
N GLY A 242 -0.07 -22.39 -13.26
CA GLY A 242 -0.45 -21.68 -14.48
C GLY A 242 0.51 -20.53 -14.75
N CYS A 243 0.20 -19.77 -15.79
CA CYS A 243 0.92 -18.53 -16.12
C CYS A 243 0.19 -17.29 -15.56
N SER A 244 0.87 -16.15 -15.53
CA SER A 244 0.28 -14.88 -15.10
C SER A 244 1.00 -13.70 -15.75
N ILE A 245 0.32 -12.56 -15.84
CA ILE A 245 0.92 -11.28 -16.25
C ILE A 245 1.24 -10.49 -14.99
N ILE A 246 2.51 -10.28 -14.72
CA ILE A 246 3.01 -9.59 -13.51
C ILE A 246 4.18 -8.67 -13.84
N SER A 247 4.56 -7.80 -12.89
CA SER A 247 5.69 -6.90 -13.08
C SER A 247 6.98 -7.67 -13.38
N ARG A 248 7.73 -7.20 -14.38
CA ARG A 248 9.06 -7.74 -14.70
C ARG A 248 9.99 -7.69 -13.49
N ARG A 249 9.90 -6.64 -12.67
CA ARG A 249 10.71 -6.49 -11.44
C ARG A 249 10.49 -7.62 -10.44
N ALA A 250 9.27 -8.15 -10.39
CA ALA A 250 8.93 -9.24 -9.48
C ALA A 250 9.51 -10.59 -9.92
N VAL A 251 9.78 -10.80 -11.20
CA VAL A 251 10.18 -12.10 -11.75
C VAL A 251 11.64 -12.15 -12.23
N GLU A 252 12.29 -11.01 -12.35
CA GLU A 252 13.63 -10.89 -12.94
C GLU A 252 14.62 -11.88 -12.32
N LYS A 253 14.66 -11.96 -11.00
CA LYS A 253 15.54 -12.87 -10.27
C LYS A 253 15.20 -14.36 -10.49
N ASP A 254 13.91 -14.69 -10.52
CA ASP A 254 13.46 -16.07 -10.74
C ASP A 254 13.73 -16.51 -12.19
N VAL A 255 13.65 -15.58 -13.14
CA VAL A 255 14.00 -15.84 -14.55
C VAL A 255 15.50 -16.06 -14.71
N GLU A 256 16.34 -15.24 -14.08
CA GLU A 256 17.81 -15.44 -14.07
C GLU A 256 18.20 -16.80 -13.49
N LEU A 257 17.48 -17.28 -12.48
CA LEU A 257 17.71 -18.57 -11.83
C LEU A 257 17.05 -19.75 -12.56
N GLY A 258 16.33 -19.51 -13.67
CA GLY A 258 15.62 -20.56 -14.42
C GLY A 258 14.41 -21.14 -13.70
N LEU A 259 13.92 -20.51 -12.64
CA LEU A 259 12.76 -20.93 -11.85
C LEU A 259 11.42 -20.60 -12.51
N MET A 260 11.43 -19.73 -13.52
CA MET A 260 10.32 -19.41 -14.41
C MET A 260 10.85 -18.77 -15.68
N SER A 261 10.00 -18.60 -16.68
CA SER A 261 10.30 -17.86 -17.90
C SER A 261 9.48 -16.59 -17.99
N ALA A 262 9.99 -15.58 -18.71
CA ALA A 262 9.27 -14.35 -18.99
C ALA A 262 9.20 -14.10 -20.50
N ALA A 263 8.02 -13.73 -20.99
CA ALA A 263 7.77 -13.37 -22.38
C ALA A 263 7.03 -12.03 -22.48
N SER A 264 7.18 -11.31 -23.58
CA SER A 264 6.35 -10.15 -23.90
C SER A 264 5.08 -10.58 -24.63
N LEU A 265 4.02 -9.78 -24.47
CA LEU A 265 2.76 -9.89 -25.18
C LEU A 265 2.66 -8.67 -26.09
N PRO A 266 3.07 -8.78 -27.39
CA PRO A 266 3.20 -7.61 -28.26
C PRO A 266 1.86 -6.94 -28.60
N GLU A 267 0.75 -7.67 -28.48
CA GLU A 267 -0.61 -7.17 -28.74
C GLU A 267 -1.12 -6.28 -27.58
N LEU A 268 -0.46 -6.29 -26.42
CA LEU A 268 -0.91 -5.55 -25.23
C LEU A 268 0.07 -4.43 -24.87
N ASP A 269 -0.46 -3.24 -24.61
CA ASP A 269 0.34 -2.19 -23.91
C ASP A 269 0.31 -2.47 -22.40
N LEU A 270 1.37 -3.14 -21.95
CA LEU A 270 1.56 -3.56 -20.57
C LEU A 270 2.52 -2.64 -19.80
N LYS A 271 2.69 -1.40 -20.25
CA LYS A 271 3.41 -0.37 -19.51
C LYS A 271 2.48 0.33 -18.53
N ARG A 272 3.01 0.67 -17.35
CA ARG A 272 2.30 1.47 -16.38
C ARG A 272 3.26 2.43 -15.67
N GLN A 273 2.70 3.49 -15.12
CA GLN A 273 3.43 4.49 -14.36
C GLN A 273 3.29 4.22 -12.86
N PHE A 274 4.41 4.30 -12.11
CA PHE A 274 4.37 4.43 -10.66
C PHE A 274 4.46 5.90 -10.27
N TYR A 275 3.77 6.23 -9.19
CA TYR A 275 3.63 7.60 -8.70
C TYR A 275 4.10 7.70 -7.26
N LEU A 276 4.91 8.69 -6.94
CA LEU A 276 5.04 9.18 -5.58
C LEU A 276 3.76 9.93 -5.21
N ILE A 277 3.20 9.65 -4.06
CA ILE A 277 2.02 10.31 -3.52
C ILE A 277 2.37 11.10 -2.28
N LEU A 278 1.88 12.31 -2.23
CA LEU A 278 2.19 13.32 -1.21
C LEU A 278 0.90 13.99 -0.75
N PRO A 279 0.81 14.39 0.52
CA PRO A 279 -0.31 15.20 0.98
C PRO A 279 -0.23 16.62 0.34
N LYS A 280 -1.36 17.12 -0.16
CA LYS A 280 -1.43 18.43 -0.83
C LYS A 280 -1.35 19.60 0.16
N GLN A 281 -1.99 19.47 1.31
CA GLN A 281 -2.16 20.58 2.27
C GLN A 281 -1.23 20.46 3.48
N ARG A 282 -0.74 19.27 3.80
CA ARG A 282 0.14 19.05 4.94
C ARG A 282 1.60 19.17 4.52
N ARG A 283 2.40 19.87 5.32
CA ARG A 283 3.85 19.92 5.12
C ARG A 283 4.48 18.56 5.41
N LEU A 284 5.42 18.16 4.59
CA LEU A 284 6.28 17.00 4.83
C LEU A 284 7.32 17.35 5.89
N SER A 285 7.75 16.36 6.67
CA SER A 285 8.92 16.51 7.53
C SER A 285 10.18 16.77 6.66
N PRO A 286 11.22 17.40 7.20
CA PRO A 286 12.49 17.57 6.48
C PRO A 286 13.02 16.26 5.92
N LEU A 287 12.92 15.16 6.68
CA LEU A 287 13.36 13.83 6.26
C LEU A 287 12.53 13.29 5.08
N ALA A 288 11.22 13.50 5.09
CA ALA A 288 10.35 13.13 3.98
C ALA A 288 10.62 13.97 2.72
N VAL A 289 10.94 15.27 2.87
CA VAL A 289 11.38 16.13 1.76
C VAL A 289 12.68 15.61 1.16
N GLU A 290 13.66 15.23 1.98
CA GLU A 290 14.91 14.65 1.52
C GLU A 290 14.69 13.31 0.82
N PHE A 291 13.87 12.42 1.38
CA PHE A 291 13.56 11.14 0.76
C PHE A 291 12.81 11.31 -0.58
N ARG A 292 11.86 12.24 -0.66
CA ARG A 292 11.19 12.60 -1.93
C ARG A 292 12.22 13.03 -2.98
N ARG A 293 13.13 13.96 -2.63
CA ARG A 293 14.20 14.43 -3.54
C ARG A 293 15.11 13.28 -3.97
N PHE A 294 15.51 12.42 -3.03
CA PHE A 294 16.28 11.23 -3.30
C PHE A 294 15.56 10.32 -4.31
N MET A 295 14.28 10.06 -4.11
CA MET A 295 13.47 9.26 -5.04
C MET A 295 13.39 9.87 -6.43
N GLN A 296 13.18 11.17 -6.55
CA GLN A 296 13.13 11.89 -7.84
C GLN A 296 14.47 11.81 -8.60
N GLN A 297 15.60 11.84 -7.89
CA GLN A 297 16.94 11.76 -8.48
C GLN A 297 17.34 10.34 -8.86
N ASN A 298 16.88 9.34 -8.13
CA ASN A 298 17.31 7.93 -8.25
C ASN A 298 16.22 7.03 -8.85
N CYS A 299 15.05 7.54 -9.20
CA CYS A 299 14.10 6.81 -10.03
C CYS A 299 14.62 6.84 -11.48
N PRO A 300 15.10 5.72 -12.02
CA PRO A 300 15.52 5.68 -13.40
C PRO A 300 14.29 5.95 -14.28
N GLN A 301 14.27 7.12 -14.91
CA GLN A 301 13.41 7.32 -16.06
C GLN A 301 14.02 6.43 -17.16
N GLU A 302 13.35 5.34 -17.51
CA GLU A 302 13.71 4.60 -18.71
C GLU A 302 13.68 5.58 -19.89
N ARG A 303 14.85 5.86 -20.47
CA ARG A 303 15.01 6.54 -21.74
C ARG A 303 14.50 5.66 -22.88
#